data_0b021d29b737e0479b32b56694124ce4
#
_entry.id   0b021d29b737e0479b32b56694124ce4
#
_cell.length_a   1.000
_cell.length_b   1.000
_cell.length_c   1.000
_cell.angle_alpha   90.00
_cell.angle_beta   90.00
_cell.angle_gamma   90.00
#
_symmetry.space_group_name_H-M   'P 1'
#
loop_
_entity.id
_entity.type
_entity.pdbx_description
1 polymer ?
#
loop_
_entity_poly.entity_id
_entity_poly.type
_entity_poly.pdbx_seq_one_letter_code
_entity_poly.pdbx_strand_id
1 'polypeptide(L)'
;MPLYWGDLHNHCGISYGFGGLENALLAAKGQLDFCAIIGHASWYDIPARTEGLEYLVDFHKEGFAKLRDHWDYVRETVKSFNVPGEFVTFQGYEAHSSQYGDHHFVTPDDDLPIVEGESTKAIIEKLTPRRVIAVPHHVGYTPGYRGGNWDSFDSAISPIVEVYSKHGCGMSDQSPFPYYHDMGPRDSRSSVSAALARKLRFGFVGSTDHHAGYPGSYGDGRLAVLADAKTRESIWEAILARRTYAVTGDKIQCRFTMNGLPMGSETTAKERRFELDVTACDQIDKIIVYKNLRPWKVINGETLISQGSGAAKSAGKYKVKVEMGWGNKKEGFAWNATAKLQGGKLLSVETCFRGRSVLAPTPELRDDPTMNVLGNRIVGQSDTAVEWSCTSFKNPTTLHPHTAGVILEIEGDAGTELHLAANGKEIKTTVGELLSGNRTVHLHPYNSEAIVAHRAVPQYAYTVSDAWTDTEAETDCDVYYAEIKQMNGQCAWISPFYVLA
;
A
#
# COMPACT_ATOMS: atom_id res chain seq x y z
N MET A 1 10.62 6.18 -16.97
CA MET A 1 10.84 5.76 -15.55
C MET A 1 10.01 4.53 -15.27
N PRO A 2 10.62 3.42 -14.82
CA PRO A 2 9.92 2.25 -14.29
C PRO A 2 9.14 2.54 -13.00
N LEU A 3 8.17 1.68 -12.68
CA LEU A 3 7.46 1.67 -11.40
C LEU A 3 8.12 0.66 -10.45
N TYR A 4 8.34 1.07 -9.20
CA TYR A 4 8.80 0.23 -8.11
C TYR A 4 7.80 0.29 -6.96
N TRP A 5 7.58 -0.86 -6.32
CA TRP A 5 6.59 -1.02 -5.26
C TRP A 5 7.24 -1.18 -3.90
N GLY A 6 6.75 -0.46 -2.92
CA GLY A 6 7.34 -0.47 -1.58
C GLY A 6 6.36 -0.27 -0.45
N ASP A 7 6.93 -0.29 0.75
CA ASP A 7 6.28 0.02 2.02
C ASP A 7 7.30 0.72 2.93
N LEU A 8 7.03 1.96 3.31
CA LEU A 8 7.93 2.76 4.15
C LEU A 8 7.48 2.84 5.61
N HIS A 9 6.37 2.18 5.96
CA HIS A 9 5.81 2.21 7.30
C HIS A 9 5.22 0.86 7.66
N ASN A 10 5.97 0.09 8.41
CA ASN A 10 5.54 -1.17 8.97
C ASN A 10 6.39 -1.53 10.18
N HIS A 11 5.85 -2.34 11.09
CA HIS A 11 6.42 -2.67 12.37
C HIS A 11 6.64 -4.17 12.51
N CYS A 12 7.66 -4.52 13.29
CA CYS A 12 7.92 -5.89 13.72
C CYS A 12 8.36 -5.92 15.18
N GLY A 13 8.85 -7.05 15.66
CA GLY A 13 9.23 -7.25 17.04
C GLY A 13 10.46 -6.49 17.53
N ILE A 14 10.98 -5.51 16.79
CA ILE A 14 12.11 -4.65 17.23
C ILE A 14 11.68 -3.57 18.21
N SER A 15 10.38 -3.28 18.31
CA SER A 15 9.77 -2.40 19.32
C SER A 15 8.57 -3.10 19.96
N TYR A 16 7.37 -2.57 19.91
CA TYR A 16 6.18 -3.23 20.43
C TYR A 16 5.29 -3.91 19.38
N GLY A 17 5.74 -4.02 18.12
CA GLY A 17 5.14 -4.93 17.13
C GLY A 17 5.56 -6.39 17.35
N PHE A 18 5.21 -7.25 16.40
CA PHE A 18 5.46 -8.70 16.46
C PHE A 18 6.19 -9.20 15.22
N GLY A 19 6.74 -10.42 15.30
CA GLY A 19 7.51 -11.05 14.24
C GLY A 19 8.98 -10.60 14.23
N GLY A 20 9.85 -11.44 13.67
CA GLY A 20 11.29 -11.18 13.56
C GLY A 20 11.61 -10.18 12.44
N LEU A 21 12.68 -9.41 12.62
CA LEU A 21 13.13 -8.41 11.66
C LEU A 21 13.49 -9.03 10.30
N GLU A 22 14.29 -10.11 10.31
CA GLU A 22 14.69 -10.81 9.09
C GLU A 22 13.49 -11.41 8.36
N ASN A 23 12.51 -11.94 9.12
CA ASN A 23 11.28 -12.48 8.56
C ASN A 23 10.47 -11.38 7.86
N ALA A 24 10.38 -10.19 8.44
CA ALA A 24 9.73 -9.04 7.84
C ALA A 24 10.43 -8.62 6.53
N LEU A 25 11.76 -8.54 6.53
CA LEU A 25 12.54 -8.21 5.33
C LEU A 25 12.42 -9.27 4.23
N LEU A 26 12.40 -10.57 4.59
CA LEU A 26 12.17 -11.65 3.63
C LEU A 26 10.76 -11.62 3.06
N ALA A 27 9.73 -11.35 3.87
CA ALA A 27 8.36 -11.18 3.41
C ALA A 27 8.24 -10.01 2.44
N ALA A 28 8.88 -8.87 2.76
CA ALA A 28 8.96 -7.71 1.87
C ALA A 28 9.62 -8.06 0.53
N LYS A 29 10.80 -8.66 0.56
CA LYS A 29 11.55 -9.07 -0.66
C LYS A 29 10.73 -9.99 -1.56
N GLY A 30 9.83 -10.79 -1.00
CA GLY A 30 8.95 -11.71 -1.75
C GLY A 30 7.83 -11.03 -2.55
N GLN A 31 7.55 -9.73 -2.34
CA GLN A 31 6.43 -9.05 -2.99
C GLN A 31 6.63 -7.55 -3.28
N LEU A 32 7.70 -6.96 -2.78
CA LEU A 32 8.03 -5.54 -2.95
C LEU A 32 9.42 -5.38 -3.58
N ASP A 33 9.70 -4.20 -4.12
CA ASP A 33 11.00 -3.79 -4.64
C ASP A 33 11.84 -3.09 -3.56
N PHE A 34 11.19 -2.45 -2.57
CA PHE A 34 11.85 -1.78 -1.47
C PHE A 34 10.98 -1.71 -0.21
N CYS A 35 11.62 -1.53 0.94
CA CYS A 35 10.90 -1.23 2.19
C CYS A 35 11.76 -0.47 3.21
N ALA A 36 11.08 0.07 4.22
CA ALA A 36 11.68 0.46 5.49
C ALA A 36 10.98 -0.30 6.63
N ILE A 37 11.73 -0.82 7.59
CA ILE A 37 11.16 -1.36 8.83
C ILE A 37 11.26 -0.27 9.89
N ILE A 38 10.11 0.13 10.41
CA ILE A 38 9.96 1.25 11.33
C ILE A 38 9.73 0.72 12.74
N GLY A 39 10.61 1.07 13.66
CA GLY A 39 10.41 0.81 15.07
C GLY A 39 9.90 2.05 15.78
N HIS A 40 9.01 1.90 16.76
CA HIS A 40 8.55 3.01 17.57
C HIS A 40 9.64 3.45 18.53
N ALA A 41 10.06 4.72 18.45
CA ALA A 41 11.25 5.23 19.16
C ALA A 41 10.94 6.17 20.32
N SER A 42 9.89 6.98 20.22
CA SER A 42 9.56 7.98 21.22
C SER A 42 8.12 8.49 21.09
N TRP A 43 7.65 9.11 22.17
CA TRP A 43 6.42 9.90 22.22
C TRP A 43 6.67 11.09 23.14
N TYR A 44 6.99 12.24 22.55
CA TYR A 44 7.40 13.44 23.31
C TYR A 44 6.37 13.89 24.33
N ASP A 45 5.12 14.01 23.90
CA ASP A 45 3.99 14.47 24.70
C ASP A 45 3.08 13.31 25.16
N ILE A 46 3.70 12.14 25.49
CA ILE A 46 2.99 10.97 26.03
C ILE A 46 2.18 11.37 27.26
N PRO A 47 0.92 10.95 27.39
CA PRO A 47 0.11 11.26 28.56
C PRO A 47 0.82 10.88 29.88
N ALA A 48 0.51 11.60 30.95
CA ALA A 48 0.98 11.21 32.27
C ALA A 48 0.44 9.82 32.65
N ARG A 49 1.26 9.04 33.34
CA ARG A 49 0.88 7.70 33.84
C ARG A 49 -0.10 7.84 35.01
N THR A 50 -1.39 7.93 34.67
CA THR A 50 -2.51 8.06 35.60
C THR A 50 -3.42 6.86 35.54
N GLU A 51 -4.39 6.74 36.43
CA GLU A 51 -5.38 5.65 36.46
C GLU A 51 -6.06 5.49 35.11
N GLY A 52 -6.04 4.27 34.56
CA GLY A 52 -6.59 3.92 33.27
C GLY A 52 -5.63 4.12 32.09
N LEU A 53 -4.49 4.80 32.27
CA LEU A 53 -3.47 5.01 31.23
C LEU A 53 -2.14 4.29 31.51
N GLU A 54 -2.03 3.58 32.64
CA GLU A 54 -0.80 2.88 33.02
C GLU A 54 -0.33 1.92 31.93
N TYR A 55 -1.26 1.10 31.44
CA TYR A 55 -0.96 0.14 30.39
C TYR A 55 -0.41 0.84 29.13
N LEU A 56 -1.09 1.88 28.64
CA LEU A 56 -0.69 2.61 27.46
C LEU A 56 0.75 3.14 27.59
N VAL A 57 1.02 3.84 28.70
CA VAL A 57 2.33 4.47 28.94
C VAL A 57 3.44 3.45 29.09
N ASP A 58 3.22 2.40 29.91
CA ASP A 58 4.22 1.38 30.18
C ASP A 58 4.55 0.57 28.92
N PHE A 59 3.54 0.18 28.15
CA PHE A 59 3.71 -0.57 26.91
C PHE A 59 4.53 0.18 25.86
N HIS A 60 4.24 1.48 25.66
CA HIS A 60 5.00 2.30 24.71
C HIS A 60 6.44 2.48 25.17
N LYS A 61 6.68 2.82 26.44
CA LYS A 61 8.03 3.00 26.99
C LYS A 61 8.88 1.74 26.93
N GLU A 62 8.29 0.57 27.19
CA GLU A 62 8.95 -0.74 27.01
C GLU A 62 9.39 -0.93 25.55
N GLY A 63 8.50 -0.64 24.59
CA GLY A 63 8.80 -0.75 23.16
C GLY A 63 9.91 0.21 22.72
N PHE A 64 9.90 1.45 23.20
CA PHE A 64 10.93 2.44 22.89
C PHE A 64 12.31 2.02 23.44
N ALA A 65 12.37 1.53 24.66
CA ALA A 65 13.60 1.02 25.26
C ALA A 65 14.14 -0.16 24.47
N LYS A 66 13.29 -1.13 24.12
CA LYS A 66 13.65 -2.30 23.31
C LYS A 66 14.26 -1.89 21.96
N LEU A 67 13.69 -0.91 21.26
CA LEU A 67 14.25 -0.43 19.99
C LEU A 67 15.66 0.15 20.20
N ARG A 68 15.86 0.98 21.22
CA ARG A 68 17.18 1.60 21.50
C ARG A 68 18.24 0.55 21.82
N ASP A 69 17.88 -0.45 22.62
CA ASP A 69 18.80 -1.51 23.01
C ASP A 69 19.27 -2.37 21.84
N HIS A 70 18.45 -2.46 20.78
CA HIS A 70 18.73 -3.27 19.60
C HIS A 70 19.02 -2.45 18.34
N TRP A 71 19.20 -1.13 18.44
CA TRP A 71 19.25 -0.26 17.27
C TRP A 71 20.41 -0.55 16.31
N ASP A 72 21.58 -0.89 16.83
CA ASP A 72 22.72 -1.27 15.99
C ASP A 72 22.45 -2.55 15.19
N TYR A 73 21.85 -3.56 15.82
CA TYR A 73 21.41 -4.77 15.13
C TYR A 73 20.38 -4.47 14.04
N VAL A 74 19.41 -3.58 14.31
CA VAL A 74 18.41 -3.17 13.33
C VAL A 74 19.06 -2.52 12.11
N ARG A 75 19.96 -1.55 12.34
CA ARG A 75 20.66 -0.85 11.26
C ARG A 75 21.50 -1.80 10.38
N GLU A 76 22.30 -2.65 11.00
CA GLU A 76 23.15 -3.60 10.26
C GLU A 76 22.32 -4.65 9.51
N THR A 77 21.22 -5.15 10.09
CA THR A 77 20.33 -6.09 9.41
C THR A 77 19.65 -5.42 8.20
N VAL A 78 19.04 -4.25 8.37
CA VAL A 78 18.40 -3.50 7.27
C VAL A 78 19.41 -3.20 6.16
N LYS A 79 20.64 -2.77 6.50
CA LYS A 79 21.73 -2.54 5.56
C LYS A 79 22.10 -3.80 4.77
N SER A 80 22.17 -4.95 5.43
CA SER A 80 22.56 -6.23 4.80
C SER A 80 21.58 -6.70 3.72
N PHE A 81 20.31 -6.32 3.82
CA PHE A 81 19.28 -6.64 2.82
C PHE A 81 19.26 -5.68 1.63
N ASN A 82 20.00 -4.57 1.68
CA ASN A 82 20.02 -3.62 0.58
C ASN A 82 20.92 -4.13 -0.57
N VAL A 83 20.30 -4.67 -1.61
CA VAL A 83 20.98 -5.18 -2.81
C VAL A 83 20.47 -4.40 -4.02
N PRO A 84 21.24 -3.43 -4.54
CA PRO A 84 20.85 -2.64 -5.72
C PRO A 84 20.47 -3.55 -6.89
N GLY A 85 19.37 -3.23 -7.54
CA GLY A 85 18.80 -4.01 -8.64
C GLY A 85 17.90 -5.19 -8.20
N GLU A 86 18.01 -5.66 -6.97
CA GLU A 86 17.16 -6.73 -6.43
C GLU A 86 16.11 -6.21 -5.46
N PHE A 87 16.56 -5.73 -4.31
CA PHE A 87 15.71 -5.27 -3.22
C PHE A 87 16.39 -4.13 -2.48
N VAL A 88 15.68 -3.04 -2.23
CA VAL A 88 16.20 -1.83 -1.60
C VAL A 88 15.60 -1.65 -0.21
N THR A 89 16.44 -1.28 0.76
CA THR A 89 15.98 -1.01 2.12
C THR A 89 16.39 0.40 2.56
N PHE A 90 15.56 1.03 3.39
CA PHE A 90 15.81 2.31 4.04
C PHE A 90 15.83 2.13 5.55
N GLN A 91 16.63 2.90 6.25
CA GLN A 91 16.56 2.98 7.71
C GLN A 91 15.46 3.96 8.14
N GLY A 92 14.83 3.68 9.25
CA GLY A 92 13.81 4.57 9.79
C GLY A 92 13.32 4.17 11.18
N TYR A 93 12.65 5.10 11.83
CA TYR A 93 11.93 4.90 13.08
C TYR A 93 10.75 5.86 13.17
N GLU A 94 9.84 5.62 14.09
CA GLU A 94 8.66 6.44 14.34
C GLU A 94 8.77 7.21 15.64
N ALA A 95 8.32 8.46 15.60
CA ALA A 95 8.07 9.28 16.78
C ALA A 95 6.62 9.74 16.82
N HIS A 96 5.96 9.49 17.94
CA HIS A 96 4.59 9.93 18.20
C HIS A 96 4.55 11.35 18.73
N SER A 97 3.48 12.06 18.41
CA SER A 97 3.12 13.30 19.06
C SER A 97 1.61 13.53 19.03
N SER A 98 1.02 13.78 20.19
CA SER A 98 -0.38 14.17 20.27
C SER A 98 -0.61 15.53 19.61
N GLN A 99 0.32 16.46 19.78
CA GLN A 99 0.23 17.84 19.31
C GLN A 99 0.54 17.98 17.82
N TYR A 100 1.57 17.29 17.31
CA TYR A 100 2.08 17.48 15.94
C TYR A 100 1.62 16.38 14.98
N GLY A 101 1.00 15.32 15.49
CA GLY A 101 0.73 14.11 14.76
C GLY A 101 1.94 13.18 14.66
N ASP A 102 1.68 11.93 14.35
CA ASP A 102 2.72 10.92 14.26
C ASP A 102 3.52 11.04 12.96
N HIS A 103 4.83 10.79 13.06
CA HIS A 103 5.74 10.81 11.91
C HIS A 103 6.70 9.64 11.96
N HIS A 104 6.90 8.99 10.83
CA HIS A 104 8.06 8.13 10.68
C HIS A 104 9.17 8.85 9.93
N PHE A 105 10.40 8.66 10.40
CA PHE A 105 11.61 9.26 9.86
C PHE A 105 12.33 8.23 9.02
N VAL A 106 12.65 8.56 7.77
CA VAL A 106 13.28 7.65 6.82
C VAL A 106 14.51 8.30 6.22
N THR A 107 15.56 7.49 6.00
CA THR A 107 16.82 7.93 5.40
C THR A 107 17.39 6.90 4.42
N PRO A 108 18.08 7.32 3.35
CA PRO A 108 18.88 6.43 2.51
C PRO A 108 20.25 6.12 3.13
N ASP A 109 20.64 6.78 4.21
CA ASP A 109 21.94 6.62 4.88
C ASP A 109 21.92 5.44 5.86
N ASP A 110 23.09 4.85 6.17
CA ASP A 110 23.20 3.65 7.01
C ASP A 110 23.55 3.97 8.49
N ASP A 111 23.60 5.26 8.86
CA ASP A 111 24.05 5.70 10.19
C ASP A 111 23.01 6.51 10.96
N LEU A 112 21.72 6.23 10.75
CA LEU A 112 20.64 6.93 11.43
C LEU A 112 20.69 6.73 12.96
N PRO A 113 20.90 7.77 13.78
CA PRO A 113 20.73 7.67 15.22
C PRO A 113 19.27 7.85 15.61
N ILE A 114 18.83 7.20 16.69
CA ILE A 114 17.55 7.56 17.31
C ILE A 114 17.77 8.85 18.11
N VAL A 115 17.01 9.89 17.79
CA VAL A 115 16.99 11.15 18.52
C VAL A 115 15.57 11.50 18.94
N GLU A 116 15.45 12.15 20.08
CA GLU A 116 14.19 12.67 20.60
C GLU A 116 14.12 14.18 20.41
N GLY A 117 12.93 14.70 20.21
CA GLY A 117 12.69 16.13 20.07
C GLY A 117 11.27 16.49 20.43
N GLU A 118 11.05 17.74 20.79
CA GLU A 118 9.74 18.29 21.17
C GLU A 118 8.84 18.61 19.96
N SER A 119 9.36 18.43 18.76
CA SER A 119 8.61 18.57 17.51
C SER A 119 9.31 17.83 16.37
N THR A 120 8.61 17.56 15.30
CA THR A 120 9.16 16.99 14.05
C THR A 120 10.37 17.80 13.56
N LYS A 121 10.25 19.13 13.58
CA LYS A 121 11.34 20.03 13.19
C LYS A 121 12.56 19.88 14.10
N ALA A 122 12.38 19.82 15.41
CA ALA A 122 13.49 19.65 16.36
C ALA A 122 14.21 18.31 16.18
N ILE A 123 13.51 17.24 15.80
CA ILE A 123 14.11 15.94 15.46
C ILE A 123 14.97 16.08 14.18
N ILE A 124 14.43 16.67 13.12
CA ILE A 124 15.16 16.86 11.85
C ILE A 124 16.40 17.74 12.03
N GLU A 125 16.32 18.81 12.82
CA GLU A 125 17.45 19.68 13.14
C GLU A 125 18.59 18.88 13.81
N LYS A 126 18.25 18.00 14.75
CA LYS A 126 19.24 17.12 15.41
C LYS A 126 19.83 16.06 14.49
N LEU A 127 19.09 15.65 13.45
CA LEU A 127 19.55 14.68 12.46
C LEU A 127 20.41 15.30 11.35
N THR A 128 20.34 16.61 11.14
CA THR A 128 21.16 17.35 10.17
C THR A 128 22.67 17.16 10.47
N PRO A 129 23.55 16.89 9.48
CA PRO A 129 23.32 17.02 8.03
C PRO A 129 22.89 15.73 7.29
N ARG A 130 22.38 14.70 7.98
CA ARG A 130 21.89 13.47 7.33
C ARG A 130 20.69 13.77 6.45
N ARG A 131 20.55 12.96 5.39
CA ARG A 131 19.41 13.01 4.48
C ARG A 131 18.21 12.30 5.11
N VAL A 132 17.36 13.00 5.84
CA VAL A 132 16.19 12.44 6.52
C VAL A 132 14.94 13.21 6.13
N ILE A 133 13.86 12.49 5.89
CA ILE A 133 12.51 13.07 5.78
C ILE A 133 11.65 12.59 6.94
N ALA A 134 10.66 13.38 7.30
CA ALA A 134 9.60 13.01 8.21
C ALA A 134 8.30 12.80 7.43
N VAL A 135 7.67 11.65 7.55
CA VAL A 135 6.44 11.33 6.82
C VAL A 135 5.28 11.32 7.81
N PRO A 136 4.36 12.31 7.74
CA PRO A 136 3.16 12.29 8.57
C PRO A 136 2.25 11.14 8.15
N HIS A 137 1.70 10.43 9.14
CA HIS A 137 0.77 9.34 8.93
C HIS A 137 -0.42 9.45 9.89
N HIS A 138 -1.43 8.59 9.76
CA HIS A 138 -2.73 8.71 10.44
C HIS A 138 -3.35 10.13 10.36
N VAL A 139 -3.04 10.86 9.30
CA VAL A 139 -3.30 12.30 9.22
C VAL A 139 -4.75 12.68 9.44
N GLY A 140 -5.69 11.77 9.19
CA GLY A 140 -7.12 12.00 9.38
C GLY A 140 -7.64 11.88 10.83
N TYR A 141 -6.84 11.51 11.84
CA TYR A 141 -7.27 11.53 13.23
C TYR A 141 -7.41 12.96 13.75
N THR A 142 -8.05 13.13 14.91
CA THR A 142 -8.32 14.45 15.50
C THR A 142 -7.01 15.17 15.85
N PRO A 143 -6.85 16.46 15.46
CA PRO A 143 -5.72 17.27 15.89
C PRO A 143 -5.65 17.34 17.43
N GLY A 144 -4.47 17.15 18.00
CA GLY A 144 -4.27 17.03 19.46
C GLY A 144 -4.45 15.59 19.99
N TYR A 145 -4.89 14.65 19.14
CA TYR A 145 -5.02 13.22 19.41
C TYR A 145 -4.27 12.40 18.34
N ARG A 146 -3.00 12.76 18.09
CA ARG A 146 -2.10 12.13 17.12
C ARG A 146 -2.46 12.34 15.64
N GLY A 147 -3.52 13.08 15.34
CA GLY A 147 -3.88 13.45 13.95
C GLY A 147 -2.94 14.51 13.37
N GLY A 148 -2.90 14.59 12.03
CA GLY A 148 -2.02 15.53 11.31
C GLY A 148 -2.26 16.99 11.73
N ASN A 149 -1.18 17.71 12.02
CA ASN A 149 -1.21 19.14 12.36
C ASN A 149 -0.65 19.96 11.20
N TRP A 150 -1.55 20.50 10.37
CA TRP A 150 -1.16 21.25 9.18
C TRP A 150 -0.60 22.66 9.49
N ASP A 151 -0.70 23.14 10.73
CA ASP A 151 -0.08 24.42 11.13
C ASP A 151 1.44 24.30 11.32
N SER A 152 1.90 23.11 11.70
CA SER A 152 3.33 22.78 11.86
C SER A 152 3.95 22.09 10.64
N PHE A 153 3.15 21.83 9.60
CA PHE A 153 3.64 21.12 8.42
C PHE A 153 4.67 21.94 7.63
N ASP A 154 5.76 21.29 7.26
CA ASP A 154 6.81 21.86 6.42
C ASP A 154 7.14 20.89 5.26
N SER A 155 6.82 21.30 4.03
CA SER A 155 7.08 20.50 2.83
C SER A 155 8.56 20.24 2.53
N ALA A 156 9.48 21.02 3.13
CA ALA A 156 10.91 20.81 2.98
C ALA A 156 11.38 19.57 3.75
N ILE A 157 10.74 19.25 4.86
CA ILE A 157 11.05 18.06 5.67
C ILE A 157 10.06 16.92 5.48
N SER A 158 8.86 17.21 4.96
CA SER A 158 7.79 16.24 4.69
C SER A 158 7.35 16.30 3.23
N PRO A 159 8.17 15.82 2.27
CA PRO A 159 7.83 15.88 0.85
C PRO A 159 6.68 14.94 0.46
N ILE A 160 6.37 13.96 1.29
CA ILE A 160 5.29 12.98 1.10
C ILE A 160 4.46 12.83 2.38
N VAL A 161 3.19 12.43 2.21
CA VAL A 161 2.22 12.18 3.29
C VAL A 161 1.57 10.82 3.07
N GLU A 162 1.44 10.04 4.13
CA GLU A 162 0.72 8.77 4.10
C GLU A 162 -0.79 9.03 4.10
N VAL A 163 -1.43 8.73 2.97
CA VAL A 163 -2.86 8.97 2.78
C VAL A 163 -3.72 7.74 3.06
N TYR A 164 -3.09 6.56 3.09
CA TYR A 164 -3.74 5.28 3.34
C TYR A 164 -2.81 4.29 4.03
N SER A 165 -3.34 3.64 5.04
CA SER A 165 -2.70 2.49 5.71
C SER A 165 -3.77 1.55 6.25
N LYS A 166 -3.38 0.58 7.07
CA LYS A 166 -4.29 -0.30 7.80
C LYS A 166 -5.25 0.47 8.73
N HIS A 167 -4.90 1.68 9.15
CA HIS A 167 -5.79 2.56 9.90
C HIS A 167 -6.98 3.06 9.08
N GLY A 168 -6.84 3.14 7.76
CA GLY A 168 -7.87 3.62 6.83
C GLY A 168 -7.36 4.73 5.92
N CYS A 169 -8.27 5.45 5.27
CA CYS A 169 -7.97 6.49 4.31
C CYS A 169 -8.11 7.89 4.92
N GLY A 170 -7.01 8.66 4.92
CA GLY A 170 -6.94 10.05 5.40
C GLY A 170 -7.24 11.12 4.36
N MET A 171 -7.63 10.77 3.13
CA MET A 171 -7.86 11.74 2.05
C MET A 171 -8.94 12.76 2.40
N SER A 172 -10.05 12.33 2.97
CA SER A 172 -11.13 13.19 3.49
C SER A 172 -11.96 12.42 4.51
N ASP A 173 -12.85 13.10 5.23
CA ASP A 173 -13.83 12.48 6.12
C ASP A 173 -14.88 11.64 5.40
N GLN A 174 -15.03 11.83 4.07
CA GLN A 174 -15.96 11.06 3.21
C GLN A 174 -15.28 9.98 2.34
N SER A 175 -13.97 9.81 2.48
CA SER A 175 -13.24 8.80 1.71
C SER A 175 -13.66 7.38 2.08
N PRO A 176 -13.53 6.38 1.17
CA PRO A 176 -13.68 4.96 1.52
C PRO A 176 -12.67 4.58 2.61
N PHE A 177 -12.84 3.39 3.19
CA PHE A 177 -11.95 2.89 4.27
C PHE A 177 -11.91 3.82 5.48
N PRO A 178 -12.98 3.89 6.28
CA PRO A 178 -13.01 4.68 7.51
C PRO A 178 -11.97 4.19 8.52
N TYR A 179 -11.60 5.02 9.46
CA TYR A 179 -10.74 4.64 10.56
C TYR A 179 -11.49 3.74 11.55
N TYR A 180 -10.87 2.59 11.89
CA TYR A 180 -11.47 1.58 12.78
C TYR A 180 -10.71 1.40 14.09
N HIS A 181 -9.55 2.06 14.22
CA HIS A 181 -8.73 1.98 15.41
C HIS A 181 -9.37 2.77 16.57
N ASP A 182 -9.02 2.42 17.82
CA ASP A 182 -9.51 3.07 19.04
C ASP A 182 -8.94 4.49 19.27
N MET A 183 -8.07 4.98 18.40
CA MET A 183 -7.63 6.38 18.36
C MET A 183 -8.74 7.36 17.96
N GLY A 184 -9.88 6.87 17.53
CA GLY A 184 -11.07 7.67 17.24
C GLY A 184 -11.44 7.77 15.76
N PRO A 185 -12.52 8.51 15.46
CA PRO A 185 -12.99 8.71 14.10
C PRO A 185 -12.12 9.68 13.31
N ARG A 186 -12.33 9.73 11.99
CA ARG A 186 -11.73 10.75 11.13
C ARG A 186 -12.24 12.16 11.48
N ASP A 187 -11.33 13.12 11.35
CA ASP A 187 -11.59 14.55 11.51
C ASP A 187 -11.20 15.28 10.22
N SER A 188 -12.15 16.04 9.65
CA SER A 188 -11.91 16.77 8.40
C SER A 188 -10.77 17.79 8.49
N ARG A 189 -10.52 18.36 9.69
CA ARG A 189 -9.48 19.38 9.91
C ARG A 189 -8.06 18.88 9.69
N SER A 190 -7.81 17.58 9.92
CA SER A 190 -6.52 16.94 9.73
C SER A 190 -6.44 16.08 8.47
N SER A 191 -7.49 16.07 7.65
CA SER A 191 -7.49 15.32 6.39
C SER A 191 -6.53 15.91 5.34
N VAL A 192 -6.15 15.09 4.37
CA VAL A 192 -5.34 15.51 3.21
C VAL A 192 -6.04 16.63 2.42
N SER A 193 -7.36 16.56 2.28
CA SER A 193 -8.12 17.62 1.60
C SER A 193 -8.02 18.97 2.32
N ALA A 194 -7.96 19.00 3.66
CA ALA A 194 -7.72 20.24 4.41
C ALA A 194 -6.31 20.80 4.13
N ALA A 195 -5.30 19.94 4.03
CA ALA A 195 -3.94 20.38 3.67
C ALA A 195 -3.86 20.91 2.23
N LEU A 196 -4.48 20.24 1.27
CA LEU A 196 -4.51 20.67 -0.13
C LEU A 196 -5.30 21.97 -0.32
N ALA A 197 -6.39 22.20 0.46
CA ALA A 197 -7.11 23.47 0.47
C ALA A 197 -6.21 24.65 0.89
N ARG A 198 -5.23 24.39 1.76
CA ARG A 198 -4.20 25.34 2.19
C ARG A 198 -3.02 25.44 1.22
N LYS A 199 -3.05 24.74 0.10
CA LYS A 199 -1.98 24.68 -0.90
C LYS A 199 -0.64 24.14 -0.36
N LEU A 200 -0.68 23.33 0.70
CA LEU A 200 0.49 22.61 1.18
C LEU A 200 0.93 21.60 0.13
N ARG A 201 2.25 21.44 -0.05
CA ARG A 201 2.84 20.71 -1.18
C ARG A 201 3.48 19.43 -0.71
N PHE A 202 2.93 18.29 -1.13
CA PHE A 202 3.43 16.95 -0.82
C PHE A 202 2.93 15.94 -1.85
N GLY A 203 3.61 14.80 -1.94
CA GLY A 203 3.13 13.64 -2.69
C GLY A 203 2.35 12.69 -1.79
N PHE A 204 1.59 11.78 -2.40
CA PHE A 204 0.82 10.76 -1.71
C PHE A 204 1.61 9.45 -1.62
N VAL A 205 1.55 8.81 -0.47
CA VAL A 205 2.05 7.45 -0.27
C VAL A 205 1.03 6.62 0.50
N GLY A 206 1.04 5.32 0.26
CA GLY A 206 0.38 4.32 1.07
C GLY A 206 1.43 3.44 1.72
N SER A 207 1.19 3.01 2.93
CA SER A 207 2.04 2.09 3.65
C SER A 207 1.17 1.18 4.50
N THR A 208 1.71 0.07 5.01
CA THR A 208 0.83 -0.87 5.71
C THR A 208 0.51 -0.46 7.13
N ASP A 209 1.44 0.13 7.84
CA ASP A 209 1.38 0.31 9.30
C ASP A 209 1.04 -1.03 10.01
N HIS A 210 1.59 -2.11 9.46
CA HIS A 210 1.29 -3.46 9.88
C HIS A 210 2.17 -3.86 11.06
N HIS A 211 1.57 -4.37 12.15
CA HIS A 211 2.29 -4.64 13.40
C HIS A 211 2.69 -6.11 13.58
N ALA A 212 2.67 -6.93 12.54
CA ALA A 212 3.08 -8.34 12.60
C ALA A 212 4.23 -8.69 11.63
N GLY A 213 5.15 -7.75 11.38
CA GLY A 213 6.34 -8.01 10.58
C GLY A 213 6.04 -8.45 9.15
N TYR A 214 5.07 -7.82 8.49
CA TYR A 214 4.67 -8.20 7.14
C TYR A 214 4.51 -6.98 6.21
N PRO A 215 5.62 -6.35 5.77
CA PRO A 215 5.56 -5.21 4.86
C PRO A 215 4.84 -5.54 3.56
N GLY A 216 4.03 -4.60 3.08
CA GLY A 216 3.27 -4.77 1.86
C GLY A 216 2.12 -5.78 1.96
N SER A 217 1.64 -6.11 3.18
CA SER A 217 0.45 -6.94 3.40
C SER A 217 -0.70 -6.46 2.52
N TYR A 218 -1.26 -7.35 1.73
CA TYR A 218 -2.24 -7.00 0.71
C TYR A 218 -3.53 -6.41 1.31
N GLY A 219 -3.92 -5.25 0.83
CA GLY A 219 -5.09 -4.51 1.31
C GLY A 219 -4.80 -3.52 2.43
N ASP A 220 -3.59 -3.54 3.01
CA ASP A 220 -3.22 -2.68 4.14
C ASP A 220 -2.50 -1.38 3.69
N GLY A 221 -2.11 -1.26 2.43
CA GLY A 221 -1.44 -0.11 1.84
C GLY A 221 -0.09 -0.46 1.22
N ARG A 222 0.20 0.14 0.07
CA ARG A 222 1.49 0.04 -0.64
C ARG A 222 1.80 1.37 -1.31
N LEU A 223 3.07 1.60 -1.56
CA LEU A 223 3.61 2.77 -2.23
C LEU A 223 4.11 2.37 -3.63
N ALA A 224 3.76 3.16 -4.63
CA ALA A 224 4.39 3.12 -5.94
C ALA A 224 5.30 4.33 -6.14
N VAL A 225 6.48 4.11 -6.72
CA VAL A 225 7.48 5.12 -7.01
C VAL A 225 7.91 5.05 -8.48
N LEU A 226 7.92 6.18 -9.19
CA LEU A 226 8.51 6.28 -10.53
C LEU A 226 9.97 6.72 -10.38
N ALA A 227 10.89 5.77 -10.52
CA ALA A 227 12.33 6.00 -10.40
C ALA A 227 13.08 5.43 -11.62
N ASP A 228 14.28 5.91 -11.88
CA ASP A 228 15.04 5.48 -13.05
C ASP A 228 15.71 4.12 -12.86
N ALA A 229 16.03 3.76 -11.60
CA ALA A 229 16.66 2.50 -11.25
C ALA A 229 16.19 1.99 -9.87
N LYS A 230 16.29 0.67 -9.64
CA LYS A 230 16.03 0.04 -8.35
C LYS A 230 17.26 0.19 -7.43
N THR A 231 17.53 1.42 -7.00
CA THR A 231 18.62 1.77 -6.07
C THR A 231 18.10 2.74 -5.01
N ARG A 232 18.76 2.79 -3.85
CA ARG A 232 18.41 3.77 -2.80
C ARG A 232 18.36 5.20 -3.35
N GLU A 233 19.39 5.60 -4.07
CA GLU A 233 19.52 6.96 -4.57
C GLU A 233 18.37 7.31 -5.53
N SER A 234 18.10 6.45 -6.51
CA SER A 234 17.06 6.72 -7.50
C SER A 234 15.65 6.72 -6.90
N ILE A 235 15.35 5.80 -5.97
CA ILE A 235 14.08 5.78 -5.24
C ILE A 235 13.98 6.98 -4.31
N TRP A 236 15.05 7.35 -3.61
CA TRP A 236 15.09 8.52 -2.74
C TRP A 236 14.83 9.83 -3.49
N GLU A 237 15.51 10.04 -4.62
CA GLU A 237 15.28 11.19 -5.49
C GLU A 237 13.81 11.25 -5.98
N ALA A 238 13.24 10.11 -6.32
CA ALA A 238 11.84 10.04 -6.74
C ALA A 238 10.87 10.40 -5.60
N ILE A 239 11.16 9.97 -4.37
CA ILE A 239 10.39 10.33 -3.16
C ILE A 239 10.47 11.85 -2.92
N LEU A 240 11.68 12.43 -2.95
CA LEU A 240 11.87 13.86 -2.77
C LEU A 240 11.17 14.69 -3.86
N ALA A 241 11.14 14.17 -5.08
CA ALA A 241 10.43 14.77 -6.21
C ALA A 241 8.91 14.48 -6.23
N ARG A 242 8.38 13.79 -5.20
CA ARG A 242 6.96 13.42 -5.08
C ARG A 242 6.44 12.56 -6.24
N ARG A 243 7.33 11.85 -6.95
CA ARG A 243 6.99 10.91 -8.03
C ARG A 243 6.46 9.59 -7.45
N THR A 244 5.43 9.70 -6.62
CA THR A 244 4.87 8.63 -5.78
C THR A 244 3.36 8.59 -5.90
N TYR A 245 2.76 7.46 -5.55
CA TYR A 245 1.33 7.38 -5.29
C TYR A 245 0.98 6.22 -4.35
N ALA A 246 -0.17 6.32 -3.70
CA ALA A 246 -0.68 5.30 -2.80
C ALA A 246 -1.55 4.29 -3.54
N VAL A 247 -1.49 3.01 -3.14
CA VAL A 247 -2.49 2.00 -3.50
C VAL A 247 -2.92 1.23 -2.24
N THR A 248 -4.13 0.69 -2.25
CA THR A 248 -4.63 -0.10 -1.12
C THR A 248 -3.96 -1.47 -1.04
N GLY A 249 -3.87 -2.19 -2.17
CA GLY A 249 -3.27 -3.53 -2.21
C GLY A 249 -2.88 -3.95 -3.61
N ASP A 250 -3.80 -3.83 -4.57
CA ASP A 250 -3.54 -4.11 -5.98
C ASP A 250 -2.48 -3.15 -6.52
N LYS A 251 -1.52 -3.67 -7.27
CA LYS A 251 -0.47 -2.87 -7.92
C LYS A 251 -1.01 -2.16 -9.17
N ILE A 252 -1.99 -1.27 -8.96
CA ILE A 252 -2.58 -0.45 -10.02
C ILE A 252 -1.50 0.42 -10.64
N GLN A 253 -1.12 0.13 -11.88
CA GLN A 253 -0.11 0.90 -12.60
C GLN A 253 -0.74 2.17 -13.15
N CYS A 254 -0.12 3.32 -12.87
CA CYS A 254 -0.57 4.61 -13.36
C CYS A 254 0.61 5.46 -13.84
N ARG A 255 0.50 5.97 -15.07
CA ARG A 255 1.28 7.11 -15.56
C ARG A 255 0.33 8.30 -15.67
N PHE A 256 0.61 9.33 -14.92
CA PHE A 256 -0.11 10.58 -14.99
C PHE A 256 0.90 11.70 -15.21
N THR A 257 0.82 12.34 -16.38
CA THR A 257 1.74 13.41 -16.76
C THR A 257 0.98 14.69 -17.10
N MET A 258 1.64 15.82 -16.93
CA MET A 258 1.16 17.12 -17.34
C MET A 258 2.27 17.85 -18.10
N ASN A 259 2.05 18.19 -19.38
CA ASN A 259 3.06 18.76 -20.27
C ASN A 259 4.36 17.93 -20.30
N GLY A 260 4.25 16.60 -20.21
CA GLY A 260 5.37 15.66 -20.14
C GLY A 260 6.07 15.56 -18.78
N LEU A 261 5.69 16.39 -17.78
CA LEU A 261 6.18 16.29 -16.41
C LEU A 261 5.43 15.19 -15.65
N PRO A 262 6.08 14.40 -14.79
CA PRO A 262 5.43 13.36 -14.01
C PRO A 262 4.61 13.95 -12.85
N MET A 263 3.69 13.14 -12.30
CA MET A 263 3.00 13.45 -11.04
C MET A 263 3.96 13.92 -9.95
N GLY A 264 3.49 14.74 -9.02
CA GLY A 264 4.29 15.37 -7.96
C GLY A 264 4.97 16.66 -8.39
N SER A 265 4.95 17.00 -9.68
CA SER A 265 5.63 18.18 -10.22
C SER A 265 4.96 19.49 -9.82
N GLU A 266 5.81 20.52 -9.64
CA GLU A 266 5.44 21.90 -9.47
C GLU A 266 5.91 22.69 -10.69
N THR A 267 5.04 23.53 -11.28
CA THR A 267 5.35 24.26 -12.50
C THR A 267 4.45 25.47 -12.69
N THR A 268 4.80 26.32 -13.66
CA THR A 268 3.96 27.37 -14.20
C THR A 268 3.52 26.97 -15.61
N ALA A 269 2.22 26.97 -15.89
CA ALA A 269 1.70 26.66 -17.21
C ALA A 269 0.32 27.29 -17.44
N LYS A 270 0.16 27.98 -18.59
CA LYS A 270 -1.15 28.50 -19.02
C LYS A 270 -1.99 27.40 -19.68
N GLU A 271 -1.36 26.54 -20.48
CA GLU A 271 -1.96 25.38 -21.08
C GLU A 271 -1.43 24.13 -20.38
N ARG A 272 -2.32 23.31 -19.87
CA ARG A 272 -2.05 22.14 -19.04
C ARG A 272 -2.58 20.90 -19.77
N ARG A 273 -1.70 20.26 -20.54
CA ARG A 273 -2.01 19.04 -21.28
C ARG A 273 -1.72 17.84 -20.40
N PHE A 274 -2.76 17.11 -20.04
CA PHE A 274 -2.67 15.89 -19.24
C PHE A 274 -2.70 14.65 -20.14
N GLU A 275 -1.94 13.65 -19.75
CA GLU A 275 -1.95 12.29 -20.30
C GLU A 275 -2.05 11.31 -19.15
N LEU A 276 -2.97 10.36 -19.23
CA LEU A 276 -3.24 9.35 -18.20
C LEU A 276 -3.28 7.97 -18.84
N ASP A 277 -2.36 7.09 -18.40
CA ASP A 277 -2.36 5.67 -18.71
C ASP A 277 -2.53 4.85 -17.44
N VAL A 278 -3.53 3.99 -17.40
CA VAL A 278 -3.83 3.11 -16.27
C VAL A 278 -3.90 1.67 -16.72
N THR A 279 -3.23 0.78 -15.97
CA THR A 279 -3.43 -0.67 -16.04
C THR A 279 -3.77 -1.15 -14.63
N ALA A 280 -5.04 -1.42 -14.41
CA ALA A 280 -5.59 -1.89 -13.14
C ALA A 280 -5.43 -3.41 -12.98
N CYS A 281 -5.72 -3.94 -11.80
CA CYS A 281 -5.65 -5.37 -11.48
C CYS A 281 -7.02 -6.04 -11.60
N ASP A 282 -8.08 -5.26 -11.55
CA ASP A 282 -9.47 -5.66 -11.72
C ASP A 282 -10.19 -4.62 -12.60
N GLN A 283 -11.46 -4.87 -12.89
CA GLN A 283 -12.31 -3.94 -13.64
C GLN A 283 -12.29 -2.55 -12.98
N ILE A 284 -12.02 -1.53 -13.77
CA ILE A 284 -12.12 -0.14 -13.34
C ILE A 284 -13.59 0.20 -13.10
N ASP A 285 -13.91 0.68 -11.88
CA ASP A 285 -15.21 1.28 -11.57
C ASP A 285 -15.26 2.70 -12.13
N LYS A 286 -14.29 3.53 -11.69
CA LYS A 286 -14.14 4.90 -12.19
C LYS A 286 -12.75 5.46 -11.91
N ILE A 287 -12.37 6.44 -12.73
CA ILE A 287 -11.21 7.30 -12.48
C ILE A 287 -11.73 8.73 -12.35
N ILE A 288 -11.31 9.43 -11.29
CA ILE A 288 -11.70 10.81 -11.04
C ILE A 288 -10.43 11.65 -10.99
N VAL A 289 -10.31 12.63 -11.87
CA VAL A 289 -9.30 13.68 -11.76
C VAL A 289 -9.94 14.86 -11.08
N TYR A 290 -9.32 15.31 -10.01
CA TYR A 290 -9.73 16.45 -9.22
C TYR A 290 -8.92 17.69 -9.63
N LYS A 291 -9.59 18.84 -9.68
CA LYS A 291 -8.99 20.17 -9.73
C LYS A 291 -9.46 20.95 -8.52
N ASN A 292 -8.53 21.42 -7.71
CA ASN A 292 -8.84 22.19 -6.48
C ASN A 292 -9.90 21.50 -5.61
N LEU A 293 -9.73 20.18 -5.37
CA LEU A 293 -10.61 19.31 -4.57
C LEU A 293 -12.00 19.03 -5.16
N ARG A 294 -12.29 19.51 -6.36
CA ARG A 294 -13.56 19.25 -7.05
C ARG A 294 -13.35 18.25 -8.18
N PRO A 295 -14.23 17.25 -8.37
CA PRO A 295 -14.19 16.40 -9.55
C PRO A 295 -14.20 17.26 -10.82
N TRP A 296 -13.21 17.08 -11.66
CA TRP A 296 -13.06 17.85 -12.90
C TRP A 296 -13.23 16.98 -14.15
N LYS A 297 -12.59 15.80 -14.15
CA LYS A 297 -12.75 14.80 -15.21
C LYS A 297 -13.13 13.47 -14.58
N VAL A 298 -14.13 12.78 -15.14
CA VAL A 298 -14.55 11.45 -14.70
C VAL A 298 -14.55 10.48 -15.87
N ILE A 299 -13.89 9.35 -15.71
CA ILE A 299 -13.93 8.21 -16.63
C ILE A 299 -14.69 7.10 -15.92
N ASN A 300 -15.83 6.69 -16.48
CA ASN A 300 -16.68 5.64 -15.91
C ASN A 300 -16.33 4.27 -16.51
N GLY A 301 -16.21 3.25 -15.68
CA GLY A 301 -15.94 1.88 -16.10
C GLY A 301 -17.02 1.28 -16.98
N GLU A 302 -18.29 1.63 -16.77
CA GLU A 302 -19.40 1.21 -17.64
C GLU A 302 -19.22 1.65 -19.11
N THR A 303 -18.65 2.84 -19.31
CA THR A 303 -18.34 3.35 -20.67
C THR A 303 -17.24 2.50 -21.31
N LEU A 304 -16.21 2.10 -20.56
CA LEU A 304 -15.14 1.22 -21.06
C LEU A 304 -15.70 -0.14 -21.49
N ILE A 305 -16.58 -0.71 -20.70
CA ILE A 305 -17.23 -2.00 -21.02
C ILE A 305 -18.11 -1.89 -22.26
N SER A 306 -18.93 -0.84 -22.35
CA SER A 306 -19.82 -0.67 -23.49
C SER A 306 -19.05 -0.50 -24.82
N GLN A 307 -17.92 0.20 -24.80
CA GLN A 307 -17.04 0.40 -25.94
C GLN A 307 -16.24 -0.86 -26.31
N GLY A 308 -15.82 -1.65 -25.31
CA GLY A 308 -14.99 -2.84 -25.49
C GLY A 308 -15.75 -4.14 -25.73
N SER A 309 -17.05 -4.19 -25.45
CA SER A 309 -17.83 -5.45 -25.46
C SER A 309 -17.91 -6.16 -26.83
N GLY A 310 -17.69 -5.46 -27.94
CA GLY A 310 -17.56 -6.05 -29.28
C GLY A 310 -16.27 -6.84 -29.52
N ALA A 311 -15.21 -6.57 -28.74
CA ALA A 311 -13.90 -7.19 -28.85
C ALA A 311 -13.75 -8.51 -28.06
N ALA A 312 -14.67 -8.83 -27.16
CA ALA A 312 -14.59 -9.97 -26.24
C ALA A 312 -14.63 -11.37 -26.88
N LYS A 313 -14.79 -11.47 -28.20
CA LYS A 313 -14.85 -12.75 -28.93
C LYS A 313 -13.53 -13.15 -29.61
N SER A 314 -12.53 -12.30 -29.60
CA SER A 314 -11.20 -12.57 -30.14
C SER A 314 -10.19 -12.84 -29.03
N ALA A 315 -9.04 -13.44 -29.39
CA ALA A 315 -7.91 -13.58 -28.46
C ALA A 315 -7.53 -12.23 -27.85
N GLY A 316 -7.27 -12.21 -26.56
CA GLY A 316 -6.99 -10.98 -25.81
C GLY A 316 -6.29 -11.26 -24.48
N LYS A 317 -6.16 -10.21 -23.66
CA LYS A 317 -5.60 -10.33 -22.31
C LYS A 317 -6.72 -10.28 -21.27
N TYR A 318 -6.56 -11.09 -20.27
CA TYR A 318 -7.52 -11.23 -19.17
C TYR A 318 -6.78 -11.27 -17.83
N LYS A 319 -7.36 -10.67 -16.80
CA LYS A 319 -6.90 -10.86 -15.42
C LYS A 319 -7.87 -11.75 -14.65
N VAL A 320 -7.32 -12.71 -13.92
CA VAL A 320 -8.06 -13.62 -13.04
C VAL A 320 -7.40 -13.64 -11.68
N LYS A 321 -8.11 -13.19 -10.65
CA LYS A 321 -7.66 -13.32 -9.26
C LYS A 321 -8.02 -14.72 -8.74
N VAL A 322 -7.04 -15.40 -8.15
CA VAL A 322 -7.23 -16.64 -7.38
C VAL A 322 -7.02 -16.30 -5.93
N GLU A 323 -8.01 -16.60 -5.09
CA GLU A 323 -8.00 -16.22 -3.68
C GLU A 323 -8.35 -17.43 -2.81
N MET A 324 -7.66 -17.58 -1.68
CA MET A 324 -7.78 -18.71 -0.77
C MET A 324 -7.84 -18.21 0.68
N GLY A 325 -8.71 -18.80 1.50
CA GLY A 325 -8.86 -18.37 2.90
C GLY A 325 -10.27 -18.67 3.44
N TRP A 326 -10.83 -17.69 4.14
CA TRP A 326 -12.14 -17.75 4.85
C TRP A 326 -12.20 -18.77 5.99
N GLY A 327 -11.05 -19.30 6.40
CA GLY A 327 -10.98 -20.33 7.43
C GLY A 327 -11.15 -19.81 8.85
N ASN A 328 -11.12 -20.75 9.80
CA ASN A 328 -11.30 -20.48 11.23
C ASN A 328 -10.14 -20.98 12.10
N LYS A 329 -9.01 -21.34 11.51
CA LYS A 329 -7.83 -21.86 12.21
C LYS A 329 -6.94 -20.72 12.69
N LYS A 330 -6.77 -20.59 14.01
CA LYS A 330 -5.95 -19.55 14.63
C LYS A 330 -4.46 -19.71 14.27
N GLU A 331 -3.98 -20.94 14.27
CA GLU A 331 -2.60 -21.33 13.94
C GLU A 331 -2.21 -21.08 12.47
N GLY A 332 -3.16 -20.71 11.64
CA GLY A 332 -3.00 -20.55 10.22
C GLY A 332 -3.26 -21.84 9.43
N PHE A 333 -3.52 -21.68 8.15
CA PHE A 333 -3.72 -22.76 7.19
C PHE A 333 -2.80 -22.57 6.00
N ALA A 334 -1.88 -23.52 5.82
CA ALA A 334 -0.91 -23.51 4.72
C ALA A 334 -1.56 -23.98 3.42
N TRP A 335 -1.38 -23.21 2.37
CA TRP A 335 -1.79 -23.49 1.01
C TRP A 335 -0.59 -23.82 0.13
N ASN A 336 -0.70 -24.89 -0.64
CA ASN A 336 0.17 -25.18 -1.77
C ASN A 336 -0.72 -25.26 -3.01
N ALA A 337 -0.49 -24.36 -3.95
CA ALA A 337 -1.38 -24.16 -5.06
C ALA A 337 -0.65 -24.09 -6.39
N THR A 338 -1.32 -24.55 -7.44
CA THR A 338 -0.86 -24.47 -8.83
C THR A 338 -1.97 -23.93 -9.72
N ALA A 339 -1.60 -23.11 -10.70
CA ALA A 339 -2.46 -22.75 -11.82
C ALA A 339 -1.77 -23.18 -13.12
N LYS A 340 -2.49 -23.86 -13.99
CA LYS A 340 -2.01 -24.29 -15.33
C LYS A 340 -2.98 -23.83 -16.40
N LEU A 341 -2.44 -23.34 -17.51
CA LEU A 341 -3.18 -22.91 -18.69
C LEU A 341 -3.02 -23.91 -19.81
N GLN A 342 -4.10 -24.15 -20.55
CA GLN A 342 -4.08 -24.82 -21.83
C GLN A 342 -4.77 -23.95 -22.89
N GLY A 343 -4.12 -23.75 -24.03
CA GLY A 343 -4.63 -22.88 -25.11
C GLY A 343 -4.40 -21.40 -24.89
N GLY A 344 -3.47 -21.03 -23.94
CA GLY A 344 -3.13 -19.63 -23.64
C GLY A 344 -1.76 -19.49 -23.02
N LYS A 345 -1.36 -18.27 -22.66
CA LYS A 345 -0.09 -17.93 -22.02
C LYS A 345 -0.32 -17.17 -20.73
N LEU A 346 0.53 -17.42 -19.73
CA LEU A 346 0.63 -16.65 -18.50
C LEU A 346 1.65 -15.52 -18.70
N LEU A 347 1.17 -14.29 -18.71
CA LEU A 347 2.00 -13.10 -18.96
C LEU A 347 2.66 -12.60 -17.67
N SER A 348 1.91 -12.57 -16.58
CA SER A 348 2.40 -12.11 -15.28
C SER A 348 1.62 -12.73 -14.12
N VAL A 349 2.25 -12.74 -12.95
CA VAL A 349 1.64 -13.14 -11.68
C VAL A 349 1.91 -12.04 -10.66
N GLU A 350 0.84 -11.51 -10.07
CA GLU A 350 0.93 -10.54 -8.99
C GLU A 350 0.52 -11.18 -7.66
N THR A 351 1.31 -10.95 -6.61
CA THR A 351 1.05 -11.53 -5.30
C THR A 351 0.06 -10.68 -4.49
N CYS A 352 -0.95 -11.36 -3.93
CA CYS A 352 -1.93 -10.81 -3.00
C CYS A 352 -1.73 -11.44 -1.62
N PHE A 353 -0.49 -11.48 -1.12
CA PHE A 353 -0.16 -12.12 0.15
C PHE A 353 -0.39 -11.18 1.33
N ARG A 354 -0.85 -11.75 2.44
CA ARG A 354 -1.12 -11.02 3.69
C ARG A 354 -0.33 -11.61 4.84
N GLY A 355 0.07 -10.75 5.76
CA GLY A 355 0.51 -11.13 7.09
C GLY A 355 -0.69 -11.40 8.02
N ARG A 356 -0.42 -11.87 9.23
CA ARG A 356 -1.45 -11.97 10.26
C ARG A 356 -1.99 -10.57 10.59
N SER A 357 -3.31 -10.45 10.63
CA SER A 357 -3.93 -9.13 10.85
C SER A 357 -3.71 -8.65 12.28
N VAL A 358 -2.83 -7.65 12.44
CA VAL A 358 -2.61 -6.92 13.69
C VAL A 358 -2.60 -5.43 13.36
N LEU A 359 -3.56 -4.69 13.91
CA LEU A 359 -3.59 -3.24 13.83
C LEU A 359 -3.03 -2.64 15.12
N ALA A 360 -3.62 -3.00 16.27
CA ALA A 360 -3.13 -2.62 17.58
C ALA A 360 -2.46 -3.82 18.24
N PRO A 361 -1.15 -3.76 18.55
CA PRO A 361 -0.48 -4.86 19.24
C PRO A 361 -0.93 -4.94 20.71
N THR A 362 -1.12 -6.18 21.19
CA THR A 362 -1.48 -6.45 22.61
C THR A 362 -0.54 -7.48 23.20
N PRO A 363 -0.35 -7.51 24.53
CA PRO A 363 0.59 -8.43 25.19
C PRO A 363 0.32 -9.91 24.91
N GLU A 364 -0.95 -10.28 24.69
CA GLU A 364 -1.37 -11.67 24.45
C GLU A 364 -0.84 -12.24 23.12
N LEU A 365 -0.38 -11.37 22.21
CA LEU A 365 0.20 -11.77 20.93
C LEU A 365 1.72 -11.89 20.96
N ARG A 366 2.38 -11.58 22.09
CA ARG A 366 3.85 -11.47 22.20
C ARG A 366 4.57 -12.76 21.84
N ASP A 367 4.05 -13.91 22.27
CA ASP A 367 4.65 -15.21 22.06
C ASP A 367 3.94 -16.07 21.03
N ASP A 368 3.12 -15.45 20.18
CA ASP A 368 2.38 -16.17 19.15
C ASP A 368 3.31 -16.56 17.98
N PRO A 369 3.58 -17.87 17.78
CA PRO A 369 4.51 -18.32 16.75
C PRO A 369 4.03 -18.03 15.33
N THR A 370 2.74 -17.75 15.13
CA THR A 370 2.18 -17.42 13.82
C THR A 370 2.61 -16.05 13.30
N MET A 371 3.24 -15.21 14.13
CA MET A 371 3.84 -13.95 13.71
C MET A 371 5.10 -14.12 12.85
N ASN A 372 5.68 -15.31 12.78
CA ASN A 372 6.88 -15.62 12.01
C ASN A 372 6.64 -16.60 10.84
N VAL A 373 5.41 -16.66 10.33
CA VAL A 373 5.09 -17.55 9.20
C VAL A 373 5.63 -16.98 7.89
N LEU A 374 6.58 -17.70 7.26
CA LEU A 374 7.25 -17.36 5.99
C LEU A 374 6.74 -18.18 4.79
N GLY A 375 5.51 -18.65 4.84
CA GLY A 375 4.97 -19.55 3.81
C GLY A 375 4.63 -18.89 2.47
N ASN A 376 4.62 -17.56 2.39
CA ASN A 376 4.08 -16.84 1.24
C ASN A 376 5.15 -16.58 0.19
N ARG A 377 5.08 -17.27 -0.95
CA ARG A 377 6.02 -17.08 -2.08
C ARG A 377 5.50 -17.69 -3.37
N ILE A 378 6.00 -17.19 -4.49
CA ILE A 378 5.96 -17.90 -5.76
C ILE A 378 7.08 -18.95 -5.72
N VAL A 379 6.72 -20.23 -5.95
CA VAL A 379 7.65 -21.38 -5.92
C VAL A 379 8.26 -21.56 -7.30
N GLY A 380 7.47 -21.43 -8.36
CA GLY A 380 7.91 -21.55 -9.73
C GLY A 380 6.91 -20.93 -10.70
N GLN A 381 7.40 -20.48 -11.85
CA GLN A 381 6.58 -19.89 -12.90
C GLN A 381 7.14 -20.24 -14.28
N SER A 382 6.24 -20.48 -15.23
CA SER A 382 6.53 -20.64 -16.67
C SER A 382 5.47 -19.85 -17.47
N ASP A 383 5.56 -19.90 -18.79
CA ASP A 383 4.60 -19.27 -19.71
C ASP A 383 3.18 -19.85 -19.63
N THR A 384 3.00 -21.01 -18.98
CA THR A 384 1.71 -21.70 -18.90
C THR A 384 1.34 -22.15 -17.51
N ALA A 385 2.19 -21.94 -16.51
CA ALA A 385 1.92 -22.39 -15.16
C ALA A 385 2.58 -21.53 -14.10
N VAL A 386 1.97 -21.49 -12.93
CA VAL A 386 2.55 -20.94 -11.70
C VAL A 386 2.26 -21.87 -10.53
N GLU A 387 3.25 -21.99 -9.64
CA GLU A 387 3.13 -22.64 -8.34
C GLU A 387 3.44 -21.65 -7.23
N TRP A 388 2.62 -21.62 -6.21
CA TRP A 388 2.84 -20.76 -5.04
C TRP A 388 2.43 -21.43 -3.75
N SER A 389 3.01 -20.96 -2.66
CA SER A 389 2.56 -21.26 -1.31
C SER A 389 2.15 -19.99 -0.60
N CYS A 390 1.16 -20.09 0.26
CA CYS A 390 0.75 -19.00 1.14
C CYS A 390 0.05 -19.54 2.39
N THR A 391 -0.16 -18.64 3.37
CA THR A 391 -0.87 -18.96 4.61
C THR A 391 -2.04 -18.01 4.77
N SER A 392 -3.22 -18.54 5.05
CA SER A 392 -4.37 -17.78 5.55
C SER A 392 -4.57 -18.06 7.03
N PHE A 393 -5.07 -17.07 7.76
CA PHE A 393 -5.34 -17.18 9.18
C PHE A 393 -6.85 -17.10 9.44
N LYS A 394 -7.25 -17.34 10.69
CA LYS A 394 -8.61 -17.08 11.13
C LYS A 394 -9.01 -15.65 10.76
N ASN A 395 -10.23 -15.49 10.22
CA ASN A 395 -10.79 -14.18 9.96
C ASN A 395 -10.75 -13.31 11.22
N PRO A 396 -10.19 -12.10 11.17
CA PRO A 396 -10.13 -11.22 12.34
C PRO A 396 -11.52 -10.84 12.88
N THR A 397 -12.50 -10.70 11.99
CA THR A 397 -13.92 -10.50 12.33
C THR A 397 -14.80 -11.25 11.35
N THR A 398 -16.10 -11.29 11.60
CA THR A 398 -17.10 -11.87 10.67
C THR A 398 -17.23 -11.05 9.37
N LEU A 399 -16.81 -9.79 9.37
CA LEU A 399 -16.90 -8.88 8.22
C LEU A 399 -15.62 -8.81 7.40
N HIS A 400 -14.48 -9.25 7.95
CA HIS A 400 -13.16 -9.10 7.35
C HIS A 400 -12.51 -10.47 7.18
N PRO A 401 -12.66 -11.11 6.02
CA PRO A 401 -12.00 -12.39 5.76
C PRO A 401 -10.48 -12.20 5.68
N HIS A 402 -9.75 -13.20 6.16
CA HIS A 402 -8.32 -13.31 5.92
C HIS A 402 -8.09 -14.24 4.73
N THR A 403 -7.61 -13.68 3.64
CA THR A 403 -7.37 -14.39 2.39
C THR A 403 -5.98 -14.05 1.85
N ALA A 404 -5.41 -14.95 1.06
CA ALA A 404 -4.18 -14.76 0.31
C ALA A 404 -4.33 -15.37 -1.08
N GLY A 405 -3.53 -14.93 -2.05
CA GLY A 405 -3.61 -15.47 -3.40
C GLY A 405 -2.75 -14.75 -4.41
N VAL A 406 -3.13 -14.84 -5.67
CA VAL A 406 -2.42 -14.24 -6.81
C VAL A 406 -3.41 -13.68 -7.84
N ILE A 407 -2.96 -12.71 -8.63
CA ILE A 407 -3.64 -12.26 -9.84
C ILE A 407 -2.83 -12.77 -11.04
N LEU A 408 -3.49 -13.49 -11.93
CA LEU A 408 -2.92 -14.04 -13.16
C LEU A 408 -3.28 -13.13 -14.32
N GLU A 409 -2.32 -12.65 -15.09
CA GLU A 409 -2.58 -12.03 -16.39
C GLU A 409 -2.39 -13.07 -17.47
N ILE A 410 -3.45 -13.34 -18.22
CA ILE A 410 -3.54 -14.43 -19.18
C ILE A 410 -3.74 -13.85 -20.60
N GLU A 411 -2.95 -14.31 -21.56
CA GLU A 411 -3.22 -14.09 -22.99
C GLU A 411 -3.86 -15.35 -23.56
N GLY A 412 -5.05 -15.19 -24.16
CA GLY A 412 -5.81 -16.31 -24.72
C GLY A 412 -7.17 -15.87 -25.22
N ASP A 413 -8.09 -16.82 -25.34
CA ASP A 413 -9.49 -16.59 -25.76
C ASP A 413 -10.48 -17.21 -24.76
N ALA A 414 -11.75 -17.17 -25.08
CA ALA A 414 -12.80 -17.74 -24.22
C ALA A 414 -12.66 -19.26 -24.01
N GLY A 415 -12.00 -19.98 -24.92
CA GLY A 415 -11.73 -21.42 -24.82
C GLY A 415 -10.48 -21.76 -24.01
N THR A 416 -9.66 -20.78 -23.63
CA THR A 416 -8.47 -20.99 -22.80
C THR A 416 -8.86 -21.64 -21.48
N GLU A 417 -8.32 -22.82 -21.20
CA GLU A 417 -8.59 -23.56 -19.98
C GLU A 417 -7.68 -23.11 -18.84
N LEU A 418 -8.25 -22.97 -17.65
CA LEU A 418 -7.56 -22.72 -16.39
C LEU A 418 -7.82 -23.89 -15.45
N HIS A 419 -6.75 -24.61 -15.09
CA HIS A 419 -6.78 -25.67 -14.10
C HIS A 419 -6.07 -25.21 -12.83
N LEU A 420 -6.82 -25.01 -11.77
CA LEU A 420 -6.33 -24.68 -10.43
C LEU A 420 -6.36 -25.91 -9.55
N ALA A 421 -5.30 -26.15 -8.80
CA ALA A 421 -5.25 -27.18 -7.78
C ALA A 421 -4.64 -26.63 -6.50
N ALA A 422 -5.27 -26.89 -5.35
CA ALA A 422 -4.73 -26.51 -4.04
C ALA A 422 -5.23 -27.49 -2.97
N ASN A 423 -4.32 -28.01 -2.16
CA ASN A 423 -4.60 -28.88 -1.01
C ASN A 423 -5.60 -30.02 -1.32
N GLY A 424 -5.44 -30.69 -2.48
CA GLY A 424 -6.26 -31.83 -2.91
C GLY A 424 -7.63 -31.46 -3.48
N LYS A 425 -7.91 -30.18 -3.70
CA LYS A 425 -9.09 -29.67 -4.42
C LYS A 425 -8.70 -29.07 -5.76
N GLU A 426 -9.61 -29.11 -6.72
CA GLU A 426 -9.39 -28.63 -8.07
C GLU A 426 -10.56 -27.76 -8.55
N ILE A 427 -10.24 -26.74 -9.35
CA ILE A 427 -11.19 -25.99 -10.18
C ILE A 427 -10.71 -26.12 -11.62
N LYS A 428 -11.53 -26.69 -12.50
CA LYS A 428 -11.32 -26.72 -13.96
C LYS A 428 -12.36 -25.81 -14.60
N THR A 429 -11.93 -24.82 -15.32
CA THR A 429 -12.79 -23.82 -15.93
C THR A 429 -12.15 -23.23 -17.18
N THR A 430 -12.88 -22.43 -17.92
CA THR A 430 -12.37 -21.66 -19.05
C THR A 430 -12.45 -20.16 -18.77
N VAL A 431 -11.67 -19.36 -19.50
CA VAL A 431 -11.80 -17.90 -19.48
C VAL A 431 -13.24 -17.48 -19.81
N GLY A 432 -13.88 -18.13 -20.78
CA GLY A 432 -15.27 -17.87 -21.17
C GLY A 432 -16.28 -18.10 -20.03
N GLU A 433 -16.12 -19.15 -19.26
CA GLU A 433 -16.94 -19.40 -18.08
C GLU A 433 -16.68 -18.36 -16.98
N LEU A 434 -15.42 -17.97 -16.76
CA LEU A 434 -15.05 -16.95 -15.78
C LEU A 434 -15.49 -15.53 -16.19
N LEU A 435 -15.65 -15.23 -17.46
CA LEU A 435 -16.28 -13.99 -17.91
C LEU A 435 -17.74 -13.89 -17.42
N SER A 436 -18.40 -15.02 -17.25
CA SER A 436 -19.81 -15.08 -16.78
C SER A 436 -19.95 -15.11 -15.27
N GLY A 437 -18.93 -15.55 -14.52
CA GLY A 437 -18.95 -15.61 -13.05
C GLY A 437 -17.78 -16.39 -12.48
N ASN A 438 -17.57 -16.26 -11.18
CA ASN A 438 -16.53 -16.96 -10.43
C ASN A 438 -16.80 -18.47 -10.32
N ARG A 439 -15.76 -19.21 -9.88
CA ARG A 439 -15.84 -20.61 -9.45
C ARG A 439 -15.28 -20.75 -8.06
N THR A 440 -15.99 -21.45 -7.19
CA THR A 440 -15.61 -21.65 -5.78
C THR A 440 -15.65 -23.13 -5.42
N VAL A 441 -14.69 -23.56 -4.61
CA VAL A 441 -14.69 -24.88 -3.98
C VAL A 441 -14.31 -24.75 -2.51
N HIS A 442 -15.05 -25.45 -1.64
CA HIS A 442 -14.77 -25.55 -0.22
C HIS A 442 -13.98 -26.82 0.09
N LEU A 443 -13.05 -26.75 1.04
CA LEU A 443 -12.30 -27.95 1.48
C LEU A 443 -13.18 -28.95 2.23
N HIS A 444 -14.08 -28.42 3.06
CA HIS A 444 -15.07 -29.21 3.85
C HIS A 444 -16.46 -28.57 3.76
N PRO A 445 -17.54 -29.27 4.16
CA PRO A 445 -18.91 -28.77 4.01
C PRO A 445 -19.23 -27.48 4.78
N TYR A 446 -18.63 -27.27 5.97
CA TYR A 446 -18.92 -26.11 6.82
C TYR A 446 -17.68 -25.56 7.49
N ASN A 447 -17.66 -24.25 7.75
CA ASN A 447 -16.61 -23.54 8.48
C ASN A 447 -15.20 -23.91 8.00
N SER A 448 -15.05 -24.07 6.71
CA SER A 448 -13.81 -24.50 6.10
C SER A 448 -13.24 -23.43 5.21
N GLU A 449 -11.97 -23.56 4.99
CA GLU A 449 -11.23 -22.86 3.97
C GLU A 449 -11.85 -23.10 2.59
N ALA A 450 -11.73 -22.10 1.72
CA ALA A 450 -12.24 -22.15 0.36
C ALA A 450 -11.23 -21.57 -0.64
N ILE A 451 -11.40 -21.95 -1.89
CA ILE A 451 -10.67 -21.44 -3.05
C ILE A 451 -11.68 -20.78 -3.98
N VAL A 452 -11.36 -19.61 -4.49
CA VAL A 452 -12.14 -18.96 -5.54
C VAL A 452 -11.25 -18.54 -6.71
N ALA A 453 -11.65 -18.92 -7.92
CA ALA A 453 -11.25 -18.26 -9.15
C ALA A 453 -12.27 -17.16 -9.42
N HIS A 454 -11.87 -15.92 -9.28
CA HIS A 454 -12.76 -14.78 -9.52
C HIS A 454 -13.11 -14.65 -11.01
N ARG A 455 -14.07 -13.79 -11.30
CA ARG A 455 -14.44 -13.45 -12.68
C ARG A 455 -13.22 -13.01 -13.47
N ALA A 456 -13.10 -13.47 -14.70
CA ALA A 456 -12.10 -12.97 -15.63
C ALA A 456 -12.46 -11.53 -16.04
N VAL A 457 -11.47 -10.65 -16.02
CA VAL A 457 -11.61 -9.25 -16.42
C VAL A 457 -10.87 -9.05 -17.73
N PRO A 458 -11.54 -8.68 -18.83
CA PRO A 458 -10.89 -8.46 -20.11
C PRO A 458 -10.12 -7.13 -20.14
N GLN A 459 -9.08 -7.04 -20.97
CA GLN A 459 -8.16 -5.91 -21.03
C GLN A 459 -8.86 -4.54 -21.14
N TYR A 460 -9.87 -4.43 -21.98
CA TYR A 460 -10.60 -3.17 -22.16
C TYR A 460 -11.30 -2.67 -20.88
N ALA A 461 -11.53 -3.54 -19.91
CA ALA A 461 -12.16 -3.19 -18.63
C ALA A 461 -11.16 -2.80 -17.54
N TYR A 462 -9.86 -3.13 -17.69
CA TYR A 462 -8.82 -2.78 -16.72
C TYR A 462 -7.74 -1.84 -17.27
N THR A 463 -7.84 -1.39 -18.53
CA THR A 463 -6.89 -0.42 -19.11
C THR A 463 -7.60 0.85 -19.55
N VAL A 464 -6.95 1.99 -19.33
CA VAL A 464 -7.38 3.31 -19.81
C VAL A 464 -6.17 4.05 -20.35
N SER A 465 -6.33 4.71 -21.50
CA SER A 465 -5.43 5.73 -22.00
C SER A 465 -6.28 6.92 -22.45
N ASP A 466 -6.09 8.09 -21.86
CA ASP A 466 -6.85 9.31 -22.15
C ASP A 466 -5.94 10.55 -22.06
N ALA A 467 -6.30 11.60 -22.80
CA ALA A 467 -5.60 12.87 -22.79
C ALA A 467 -6.59 14.03 -22.90
N TRP A 468 -6.31 15.12 -22.19
CA TRP A 468 -7.15 16.33 -22.21
C TRP A 468 -6.32 17.56 -21.86
N THR A 469 -6.88 18.73 -22.14
CA THR A 469 -6.24 20.03 -21.90
C THR A 469 -7.10 20.90 -21.02
N ASP A 470 -6.48 21.59 -20.06
CA ASP A 470 -7.07 22.67 -19.29
C ASP A 470 -6.33 23.98 -19.54
N THR A 471 -7.04 25.04 -19.85
CA THR A 471 -6.51 26.39 -20.07
C THR A 471 -6.99 27.41 -19.05
N GLU A 472 -7.82 26.97 -18.09
CA GLU A 472 -8.43 27.84 -17.11
C GLU A 472 -7.66 27.79 -15.76
N ALA A 473 -7.05 28.90 -15.37
CA ALA A 473 -6.54 29.09 -14.03
C ALA A 473 -7.68 29.52 -13.10
N GLU A 474 -7.86 28.82 -11.98
CA GLU A 474 -8.91 29.12 -10.99
C GLU A 474 -8.35 29.82 -9.75
N THR A 475 -7.09 29.55 -9.42
CA THR A 475 -6.44 30.07 -8.21
C THR A 475 -4.96 30.38 -8.51
N ASP A 476 -4.27 31.05 -7.58
CA ASP A 476 -2.84 31.32 -7.70
C ASP A 476 -1.98 30.04 -7.74
N CYS A 477 -2.54 28.93 -7.29
CA CYS A 477 -1.93 27.59 -7.40
C CYS A 477 -3.05 26.56 -7.57
N ASP A 478 -3.26 26.09 -8.80
CA ASP A 478 -4.20 25.02 -9.06
C ASP A 478 -3.56 23.65 -8.74
N VAL A 479 -4.34 22.81 -8.06
CA VAL A 479 -3.91 21.47 -7.62
C VAL A 479 -4.70 20.41 -8.36
N TYR A 480 -3.99 19.48 -9.05
CA TYR A 480 -4.61 18.37 -9.79
C TYR A 480 -4.10 17.05 -9.26
N TYR A 481 -4.99 16.13 -8.90
CA TYR A 481 -4.64 14.76 -8.54
C TYR A 481 -5.70 13.79 -9.08
N ALA A 482 -5.39 12.50 -9.12
CA ALA A 482 -6.32 11.48 -9.59
C ALA A 482 -6.59 10.43 -8.51
N GLU A 483 -7.81 9.89 -8.53
CA GLU A 483 -8.25 8.72 -7.76
C GLU A 483 -8.73 7.65 -8.74
N ILE A 484 -8.23 6.41 -8.59
CA ILE A 484 -8.62 5.26 -9.38
C ILE A 484 -9.33 4.27 -8.45
N LYS A 485 -10.54 3.86 -8.82
CA LYS A 485 -11.34 2.87 -8.09
C LYS A 485 -11.60 1.65 -8.97
N GLN A 486 -11.43 0.47 -8.41
CA GLN A 486 -11.76 -0.81 -9.01
C GLN A 486 -13.03 -1.41 -8.41
N MET A 487 -13.69 -2.31 -9.16
CA MET A 487 -14.91 -3.00 -8.71
C MET A 487 -14.67 -3.93 -7.52
N ASN A 488 -13.44 -4.44 -7.34
CA ASN A 488 -13.06 -5.22 -6.16
C ASN A 488 -12.81 -4.38 -4.90
N GLY A 489 -13.04 -3.06 -4.95
CA GLY A 489 -12.86 -2.11 -3.86
C GLY A 489 -11.42 -1.59 -3.68
N GLN A 490 -10.45 -2.05 -4.48
CA GLN A 490 -9.09 -1.53 -4.41
C GLN A 490 -9.00 -0.15 -5.07
N CYS A 491 -8.15 0.72 -4.50
CA CYS A 491 -8.02 2.11 -4.92
C CYS A 491 -6.55 2.52 -5.11
N ALA A 492 -6.34 3.59 -5.90
CA ALA A 492 -5.09 4.32 -5.95
C ALA A 492 -5.34 5.84 -5.84
N TRP A 493 -4.41 6.55 -5.19
CA TRP A 493 -4.41 8.03 -5.07
C TRP A 493 -3.08 8.55 -5.60
N ILE A 494 -3.16 9.24 -6.75
CA ILE A 494 -2.00 9.69 -7.53
C ILE A 494 -1.59 11.08 -7.07
N SER A 495 -0.29 11.26 -6.77
CA SER A 495 0.27 12.52 -6.26
C SER A 495 -0.08 13.75 -7.10
N PRO A 496 -0.28 14.90 -6.46
CA PRO A 496 -0.75 16.11 -7.13
C PRO A 496 0.28 16.77 -8.03
N PHE A 497 -0.21 17.43 -9.09
CA PHE A 497 0.49 18.56 -9.72
C PHE A 497 0.12 19.85 -9.01
N TYR A 498 1.09 20.74 -8.85
CA TYR A 498 0.92 22.09 -8.33
C TYR A 498 1.26 23.08 -9.44
N VAL A 499 0.25 23.79 -9.94
CA VAL A 499 0.40 24.69 -11.08
C VAL A 499 0.21 26.14 -10.63
N LEU A 500 1.32 26.86 -10.58
CA LEU A 500 1.34 28.28 -10.21
C LEU A 500 0.82 29.14 -11.37
N ALA A 501 0.13 30.23 -11.07
CA ALA A 501 -0.42 31.18 -12.03
C ALA A 501 0.67 31.94 -12.80
#